data_e526c8d6966b64c3c7f7b2cde73df811
#
_entry.id   e526c8d6966b64c3c7f7b2cde73df811
#
_cell.length_a   1.000
_cell.length_b   1.000
_cell.length_c   1.000
_cell.angle_alpha   90.00
_cell.angle_beta   90.00
_cell.angle_gamma   90.00
#
_symmetry.space_group_name_H-M   'P 1'
#
loop_
_entity.id
_entity.type
_entity.pdbx_description
1 polymer ?
#
loop_
_entity_poly.entity_id
_entity_poly.type
_entity_poly.pdbx_seq_one_letter_code
_entity_poly.pdbx_strand_id
1 'polypeptide(L)'
;MRTVSLFAEWDPKPDFVLGHKDKEGKSTYLGSKVWRNPQIKIVDKDVGEPGPTEVLIEVKACGVCGSDVHMLQTDDDGYIFYPGLTAFPCTLGHEFSGTVVKAGDKAINKRTGKKYDAGEAVCAEEMVWCSYCRPCADGFPNHCESLEEIGFSIDGAYAKYIIVDARYLWSIEGFRALHGEEKMYLLGSLVEPTSVAYNAVIERGGGIRPGENVVILGAGPVGAAACAILKRAGANAVILSEPSESRRKMAMSIGATHVIDPLKENVAERVLEITEGHGAGLILEATGLPSIVWKDVEKIIWEGRAVNTTVVVVARADDRIPLNGEVLQVRRANVVGAQGHSGHGTFPNVISCISSGMDVSPMITKKINLDEVEKNLVALQTDRDEVKITITNFE
;
A
#
# COMPACT_ATOMS: atom_id res chain seq x y z
N MET A 1 -20.70 -16.31 -7.75
CA MET A 1 -20.16 -16.00 -6.41
C MET A 1 -20.49 -14.57 -6.01
N ARG A 2 -20.73 -14.33 -4.74
CA ARG A 2 -20.95 -12.97 -4.20
C ARG A 2 -19.66 -12.13 -4.29
N THR A 3 -19.79 -10.88 -4.69
CA THR A 3 -18.69 -9.93 -4.78
C THR A 3 -19.13 -8.58 -4.22
N VAL A 4 -18.22 -7.85 -3.59
CA VAL A 4 -18.44 -6.46 -3.20
C VAL A 4 -17.86 -5.56 -4.29
N SER A 5 -18.76 -4.92 -5.04
CA SER A 5 -18.40 -4.10 -6.21
C SER A 5 -18.82 -2.65 -6.01
N LEU A 6 -17.97 -1.73 -6.48
CA LEU A 6 -18.26 -0.31 -6.52
C LEU A 6 -18.78 0.07 -7.90
N PHE A 7 -19.83 0.87 -7.91
CA PHE A 7 -20.47 1.48 -9.07
C PHE A 7 -20.33 2.99 -8.94
N ALA A 8 -20.07 3.70 -10.01
CA ALA A 8 -20.08 5.16 -10.05
C ALA A 8 -20.53 5.66 -11.42
N GLU A 9 -20.95 6.92 -11.47
CA GLU A 9 -21.38 7.59 -12.69
C GLU A 9 -20.18 8.23 -13.39
N TRP A 10 -20.11 8.05 -14.73
CA TRP A 10 -19.14 8.76 -15.57
C TRP A 10 -19.64 10.17 -15.85
N ASP A 11 -19.09 11.16 -15.17
CA ASP A 11 -19.46 12.57 -15.27
C ASP A 11 -18.21 13.45 -15.12
N PRO A 12 -17.37 13.62 -16.17
CA PRO A 12 -16.15 14.42 -16.07
C PRO A 12 -16.43 15.86 -15.63
N LYS A 13 -15.59 16.38 -14.70
CA LYS A 13 -15.69 17.79 -14.27
C LYS A 13 -15.60 18.73 -15.47
N PRO A 14 -16.35 19.86 -15.49
CA PRO A 14 -16.44 20.75 -16.65
C PRO A 14 -15.10 21.32 -17.14
N ASP A 15 -14.12 21.45 -16.24
CA ASP A 15 -12.77 21.94 -16.49
C ASP A 15 -11.75 20.82 -16.78
N PHE A 16 -12.19 19.54 -16.77
CA PHE A 16 -11.33 18.40 -17.01
C PHE A 16 -11.39 17.92 -18.46
N VAL A 17 -10.24 17.88 -19.11
CA VAL A 17 -10.11 17.35 -20.46
C VAL A 17 -9.53 15.93 -20.39
N LEU A 18 -10.25 14.98 -20.97
CA LEU A 18 -9.81 13.57 -21.04
C LEU A 18 -8.45 13.45 -21.75
N GLY A 19 -7.52 12.75 -21.12
CA GLY A 19 -6.20 12.45 -21.69
C GLY A 19 -6.25 11.25 -22.65
N HIS A 20 -5.15 10.98 -23.34
CA HIS A 20 -5.05 9.90 -24.33
C HIS A 20 -5.19 8.49 -23.72
N LYS A 21 -5.03 8.35 -22.41
CA LYS A 21 -5.21 7.09 -21.69
C LYS A 21 -6.62 6.89 -21.17
N ASP A 22 -7.43 7.95 -21.09
CA ASP A 22 -8.79 7.86 -20.61
C ASP A 22 -9.70 7.26 -21.70
N LYS A 23 -10.63 6.40 -21.28
CA LYS A 23 -11.58 5.73 -22.17
C LYS A 23 -12.98 6.12 -21.71
N GLU A 24 -13.62 7.00 -22.48
CA GLU A 24 -14.95 7.55 -22.15
C GLU A 24 -15.95 6.46 -21.74
N GLY A 25 -16.57 6.67 -20.58
CA GLY A 25 -17.53 5.74 -20.00
C GLY A 25 -16.94 4.40 -19.52
N LYS A 26 -15.61 4.24 -19.49
CA LYS A 26 -14.96 2.95 -19.13
C LYS A 26 -13.89 3.10 -18.06
N SER A 27 -12.87 3.93 -18.29
CA SER A 27 -11.73 4.04 -17.36
C SER A 27 -11.05 5.40 -17.45
N THR A 28 -10.46 5.83 -16.35
CA THR A 28 -9.70 7.07 -16.28
C THR A 28 -8.48 6.92 -15.39
N TYR A 29 -7.41 7.67 -15.68
CA TYR A 29 -6.22 7.79 -14.82
C TYR A 29 -6.38 8.84 -13.70
N LEU A 30 -7.51 9.58 -13.68
CA LEU A 30 -7.82 10.62 -12.69
C LEU A 30 -9.26 10.46 -12.17
N GLY A 31 -9.48 9.42 -11.36
CA GLY A 31 -10.80 9.05 -10.83
C GLY A 31 -11.56 10.20 -10.18
N SER A 32 -10.87 11.01 -9.37
CA SER A 32 -11.45 12.20 -8.69
C SER A 32 -11.90 13.34 -9.63
N LYS A 33 -11.57 13.24 -10.91
CA LYS A 33 -11.99 14.22 -11.94
C LYS A 33 -13.16 13.72 -12.79
N VAL A 34 -13.55 12.44 -12.66
CA VAL A 34 -14.47 11.80 -13.60
C VAL A 34 -15.60 11.03 -12.93
N TRP A 35 -15.31 10.29 -11.86
CA TRP A 35 -16.29 9.41 -11.25
C TRP A 35 -17.08 10.10 -10.13
N ARG A 36 -18.41 9.95 -10.17
CA ARG A 36 -19.35 10.62 -9.29
C ARG A 36 -20.36 9.65 -8.67
N ASN A 37 -20.92 9.98 -7.51
CA ASN A 37 -21.99 9.25 -6.84
C ASN A 37 -21.66 7.75 -6.63
N PRO A 38 -20.54 7.40 -5.99
CA PRO A 38 -20.14 6.01 -5.80
C PRO A 38 -21.13 5.26 -4.91
N GLN A 39 -21.39 3.98 -5.26
CA GLN A 39 -22.26 3.08 -4.51
C GLN A 39 -21.62 1.70 -4.42
N ILE A 40 -21.55 1.14 -3.24
CA ILE A 40 -21.19 -0.26 -3.04
C ILE A 40 -22.43 -1.14 -3.19
N LYS A 41 -22.25 -2.27 -3.90
CA LYS A 41 -23.30 -3.29 -4.04
C LYS A 41 -22.69 -4.68 -3.92
N ILE A 42 -23.39 -5.57 -3.25
CA ILE A 42 -23.11 -7.00 -3.31
C ILE A 42 -23.82 -7.54 -4.54
N VAL A 43 -23.04 -8.09 -5.46
CA VAL A 43 -23.55 -8.65 -6.71
C VAL A 43 -22.99 -10.04 -6.95
N ASP A 44 -23.78 -10.87 -7.65
CA ASP A 44 -23.31 -12.18 -8.09
C ASP A 44 -22.57 -12.05 -9.43
N LYS A 45 -21.35 -12.58 -9.46
CA LYS A 45 -20.53 -12.69 -10.68
C LYS A 45 -20.15 -14.15 -10.94
N ASP A 46 -20.01 -14.52 -12.19
CA ASP A 46 -19.33 -15.74 -12.61
C ASP A 46 -17.82 -15.49 -12.59
N VAL A 47 -17.06 -16.36 -11.96
CA VAL A 47 -15.59 -16.24 -11.94
C VAL A 47 -14.97 -16.76 -13.24
N GLY A 48 -15.65 -17.66 -13.96
CA GLY A 48 -15.14 -18.28 -15.16
C GLY A 48 -14.03 -19.32 -14.90
N GLU A 49 -13.28 -19.64 -15.96
CA GLU A 49 -12.18 -20.60 -15.95
C GLU A 49 -10.86 -19.89 -16.25
N PRO A 50 -9.75 -20.25 -15.57
CA PRO A 50 -8.46 -19.63 -15.82
C PRO A 50 -7.95 -19.94 -17.22
N GLY A 51 -7.43 -18.93 -17.91
CA GLY A 51 -6.72 -19.05 -19.17
C GLY A 51 -5.37 -19.78 -19.02
N PRO A 52 -4.62 -19.97 -20.12
CA PRO A 52 -3.39 -20.79 -20.11
C PRO A 52 -2.32 -20.29 -19.13
N THR A 53 -2.18 -18.99 -18.90
CA THR A 53 -1.18 -18.39 -17.97
C THR A 53 -1.79 -17.98 -16.65
N GLU A 54 -3.08 -18.19 -16.43
CA GLU A 54 -3.83 -17.70 -15.28
C GLU A 54 -4.03 -18.77 -14.23
N VAL A 55 -4.31 -18.33 -13.02
CA VAL A 55 -4.55 -19.16 -11.84
C VAL A 55 -5.85 -18.72 -11.18
N LEU A 56 -6.74 -19.68 -10.93
CA LEU A 56 -7.93 -19.49 -10.09
C LEU A 56 -7.51 -19.68 -8.63
N ILE A 57 -7.78 -18.68 -7.81
CA ILE A 57 -7.39 -18.61 -6.41
C ILE A 57 -8.66 -18.54 -5.55
N GLU A 58 -8.74 -19.36 -4.50
CA GLU A 58 -9.69 -19.17 -3.41
C GLU A 58 -9.08 -18.19 -2.41
N VAL A 59 -9.68 -17.02 -2.27
CA VAL A 59 -9.20 -15.96 -1.37
C VAL A 59 -9.40 -16.39 0.08
N LYS A 60 -8.36 -16.27 0.90
CA LYS A 60 -8.37 -16.62 2.33
C LYS A 60 -8.26 -15.40 3.23
N ALA A 61 -7.63 -14.33 2.74
CA ALA A 61 -7.54 -13.05 3.43
C ALA A 61 -7.44 -11.92 2.40
N CYS A 62 -8.14 -10.82 2.62
CA CYS A 62 -8.03 -9.61 1.82
C CYS A 62 -8.08 -8.37 2.72
N GLY A 63 -7.05 -7.52 2.65
CA GLY A 63 -6.97 -6.27 3.40
C GLY A 63 -7.87 -5.18 2.81
N VAL A 64 -8.31 -4.28 3.68
CA VAL A 64 -8.98 -3.03 3.31
C VAL A 64 -7.94 -1.90 3.28
N CYS A 65 -7.83 -1.23 2.15
CA CYS A 65 -6.89 -0.13 1.93
C CYS A 65 -7.57 1.25 2.09
N GLY A 66 -6.78 2.27 2.40
CA GLY A 66 -7.25 3.65 2.37
C GLY A 66 -7.75 4.10 0.98
N SER A 67 -7.23 3.52 -0.09
CA SER A 67 -7.71 3.77 -1.45
C SER A 67 -9.16 3.31 -1.67
N ASP A 68 -9.57 2.17 -1.09
CA ASP A 68 -10.97 1.70 -1.13
C ASP A 68 -11.89 2.71 -0.45
N VAL A 69 -11.43 3.30 0.67
CA VAL A 69 -12.17 4.35 1.38
C VAL A 69 -12.29 5.61 0.51
N HIS A 70 -11.19 6.02 -0.15
CA HIS A 70 -11.19 7.21 -1.00
C HIS A 70 -11.98 7.03 -2.31
N MET A 71 -12.18 5.80 -2.78
CA MET A 71 -13.08 5.51 -3.91
C MET A 71 -14.55 5.63 -3.52
N LEU A 72 -14.89 5.47 -2.23
CA LEU A 72 -16.26 5.63 -1.72
C LEU A 72 -16.53 7.03 -1.18
N GLN A 73 -15.53 7.70 -0.63
CA GLN A 73 -15.64 9.06 -0.07
C GLN A 73 -15.70 10.09 -1.20
N THR A 74 -16.56 11.12 -1.05
CA THR A 74 -16.76 12.15 -2.07
C THR A 74 -16.52 13.56 -1.56
N ASP A 75 -16.23 14.46 -2.50
CA ASP A 75 -16.31 15.91 -2.28
C ASP A 75 -17.79 16.39 -2.23
N ASP A 76 -18.00 17.69 -2.01
CA ASP A 76 -19.34 18.31 -1.92
C ASP A 76 -20.12 18.20 -3.23
N ASP A 77 -19.43 18.04 -4.36
CA ASP A 77 -20.04 17.86 -5.69
C ASP A 77 -20.31 16.39 -6.01
N GLY A 78 -19.95 15.46 -5.12
CA GLY A 78 -20.17 14.02 -5.24
C GLY A 78 -19.07 13.27 -5.99
N TYR A 79 -17.93 13.90 -6.34
CA TYR A 79 -16.79 13.21 -6.98
C TYR A 79 -15.97 12.45 -5.96
N ILE A 80 -15.50 11.25 -6.33
CA ILE A 80 -14.66 10.43 -5.46
C ILE A 80 -13.35 11.13 -5.10
N PHE A 81 -12.79 10.84 -3.93
CA PHE A 81 -11.49 11.40 -3.54
C PHE A 81 -10.30 10.68 -4.16
N TYR A 82 -10.47 9.45 -4.63
CA TYR A 82 -9.35 8.68 -5.18
C TYR A 82 -8.88 9.26 -6.53
N PRO A 83 -7.64 9.78 -6.60
CA PRO A 83 -7.16 10.48 -7.80
C PRO A 83 -6.46 9.55 -8.81
N GLY A 84 -6.55 8.21 -8.66
CA GLY A 84 -5.83 7.24 -9.45
C GLY A 84 -6.61 6.60 -10.59
N LEU A 85 -5.96 5.59 -11.20
CA LEU A 85 -6.57 4.73 -12.23
C LEU A 85 -7.80 4.02 -11.66
N THR A 86 -8.92 4.14 -12.36
CA THR A 86 -10.19 3.53 -11.96
C THR A 86 -11.06 3.22 -13.17
N ALA A 87 -11.81 2.12 -13.08
CA ALA A 87 -12.86 1.76 -14.01
C ALA A 87 -14.02 1.12 -13.24
N PHE A 88 -15.22 1.68 -13.36
CA PHE A 88 -16.41 1.16 -12.68
C PHE A 88 -17.46 0.68 -13.65
N PRO A 89 -18.25 -0.38 -13.31
CA PRO A 89 -18.25 -1.11 -12.04
C PRO A 89 -17.04 -2.03 -11.89
N CYS A 90 -16.49 -2.12 -10.66
CA CYS A 90 -15.34 -2.95 -10.33
C CYS A 90 -15.53 -3.64 -8.97
N THR A 91 -15.18 -4.93 -8.86
CA THR A 91 -15.03 -5.60 -7.56
C THR A 91 -13.80 -5.05 -6.88
N LEU A 92 -13.93 -4.57 -5.65
CA LEU A 92 -12.81 -3.99 -4.89
C LEU A 92 -11.87 -5.07 -4.34
N GLY A 93 -10.79 -4.62 -3.67
CA GLY A 93 -9.84 -5.47 -2.93
C GLY A 93 -8.62 -5.88 -3.74
N HIS A 94 -7.45 -5.47 -3.26
CA HIS A 94 -6.16 -5.65 -3.96
C HIS A 94 -5.04 -6.16 -3.05
N GLU A 95 -5.26 -6.23 -1.74
CA GLU A 95 -4.29 -6.71 -0.75
C GLU A 95 -4.67 -8.15 -0.32
N PHE A 96 -4.38 -9.17 -1.12
CA PHE A 96 -4.93 -10.49 -0.85
C PHE A 96 -3.94 -11.64 -0.91
N SER A 97 -4.35 -12.71 -0.27
CA SER A 97 -3.71 -14.03 -0.35
C SER A 97 -4.76 -15.13 -0.38
N GLY A 98 -4.39 -16.27 -0.91
CA GLY A 98 -5.30 -17.39 -1.02
C GLY A 98 -4.62 -18.68 -1.45
N THR A 99 -5.45 -19.66 -1.76
CA THR A 99 -5.03 -21.01 -2.17
C THR A 99 -5.32 -21.20 -3.66
N VAL A 100 -4.36 -21.72 -4.40
CA VAL A 100 -4.54 -22.13 -5.79
C VAL A 100 -5.59 -23.24 -5.87
N VAL A 101 -6.64 -23.01 -6.64
CA VAL A 101 -7.69 -24.02 -6.94
C VAL A 101 -7.38 -24.72 -8.26
N LYS A 102 -7.04 -23.94 -9.29
CA LYS A 102 -6.76 -24.43 -10.63
C LYS A 102 -5.78 -23.49 -11.33
N ALA A 103 -4.86 -24.05 -12.09
CA ALA A 103 -3.88 -23.30 -12.87
C ALA A 103 -3.91 -23.72 -14.33
N GLY A 104 -3.76 -22.74 -15.22
CA GLY A 104 -3.56 -22.97 -16.65
C GLY A 104 -2.24 -23.71 -16.93
N ASP A 105 -2.12 -24.30 -18.10
CA ASP A 105 -0.99 -25.17 -18.43
C ASP A 105 0.36 -24.43 -18.54
N LYS A 106 0.32 -23.10 -18.71
CA LYS A 106 1.49 -22.21 -18.79
C LYS A 106 1.63 -21.32 -17.57
N ALA A 107 0.84 -21.52 -16.53
CA ALA A 107 0.90 -20.76 -15.28
C ALA A 107 2.07 -21.29 -14.42
N ILE A 108 3.23 -20.65 -14.53
CA ILE A 108 4.48 -21.09 -13.90
C ILE A 108 4.74 -20.34 -12.59
N ASN A 109 4.96 -21.09 -11.53
CA ASN A 109 5.42 -20.57 -10.25
C ASN A 109 6.88 -20.10 -10.36
N LYS A 110 7.12 -18.82 -10.19
CA LYS A 110 8.44 -18.17 -10.34
C LYS A 110 9.49 -18.74 -9.35
N ARG A 111 9.07 -19.25 -8.19
CA ARG A 111 9.96 -19.82 -7.18
C ARG A 111 10.48 -21.20 -7.57
N THR A 112 9.63 -22.03 -8.18
CA THR A 112 9.96 -23.44 -8.45
C THR A 112 10.31 -23.71 -9.91
N GLY A 113 9.93 -22.81 -10.83
CA GLY A 113 10.02 -23.01 -12.27
C GLY A 113 9.04 -24.07 -12.81
N LYS A 114 8.08 -24.50 -11.99
CA LYS A 114 7.07 -25.51 -12.34
C LYS A 114 5.69 -24.85 -12.44
N LYS A 115 4.73 -25.55 -13.05
CA LYS A 115 3.33 -25.17 -13.01
C LYS A 115 2.86 -25.05 -11.56
N TYR A 116 1.95 -24.12 -11.27
CA TYR A 116 1.26 -24.05 -9.98
C TYR A 116 0.43 -25.33 -9.76
N ASP A 117 0.53 -25.89 -8.57
CA ASP A 117 -0.29 -27.01 -8.12
C ASP A 117 -1.46 -26.50 -7.25
N ALA A 118 -2.60 -27.23 -7.31
CA ALA A 118 -3.72 -26.95 -6.42
C ALA A 118 -3.28 -27.12 -4.95
N GLY A 119 -3.72 -26.21 -4.09
CA GLY A 119 -3.35 -26.19 -2.67
C GLY A 119 -2.16 -25.29 -2.33
N GLU A 120 -1.39 -24.78 -3.31
CA GLU A 120 -0.31 -23.84 -3.05
C GLU A 120 -0.85 -22.50 -2.51
N ALA A 121 -0.17 -21.96 -1.50
CA ALA A 121 -0.51 -20.65 -0.92
C ALA A 121 0.22 -19.53 -1.68
N VAL A 122 -0.56 -18.50 -2.08
CA VAL A 122 -0.09 -17.39 -2.92
C VAL A 122 -0.61 -16.04 -2.44
N CYS A 123 0.11 -14.97 -2.80
CA CYS A 123 -0.37 -13.59 -2.83
C CYS A 123 -0.09 -12.99 -4.20
N ALA A 124 -0.62 -11.82 -4.49
CA ALA A 124 -0.49 -11.17 -5.79
C ALA A 124 -0.03 -9.72 -5.68
N GLU A 125 0.69 -9.28 -6.70
CA GLU A 125 0.86 -7.85 -6.98
C GLU A 125 -0.45 -7.33 -7.59
N GLU A 126 -0.91 -6.14 -7.16
CA GLU A 126 -2.13 -5.54 -7.68
C GLU A 126 -1.91 -4.84 -9.03
N MET A 127 -0.69 -4.36 -9.27
CA MET A 127 -0.31 -3.69 -10.53
C MET A 127 -0.10 -4.71 -11.65
N VAL A 128 -0.88 -4.59 -12.71
CA VAL A 128 -0.85 -5.46 -13.89
C VAL A 128 -0.17 -4.72 -15.05
N TRP A 129 1.11 -5.02 -15.29
CA TRP A 129 1.92 -4.34 -16.30
C TRP A 129 2.14 -5.19 -17.56
N CYS A 130 2.40 -4.53 -18.69
CA CYS A 130 2.52 -5.21 -19.98
C CYS A 130 3.87 -5.90 -20.23
N SER A 131 4.95 -5.54 -19.54
CA SER A 131 6.33 -6.04 -19.65
C SER A 131 7.12 -5.57 -20.89
N TYR A 132 6.56 -4.81 -21.83
CA TYR A 132 7.24 -4.45 -23.09
C TYR A 132 7.26 -2.95 -23.43
N CYS A 133 6.47 -2.10 -22.73
CA CYS A 133 6.55 -0.65 -22.93
C CYS A 133 7.86 -0.07 -22.36
N ARG A 134 8.16 1.18 -22.67
CA ARG A 134 9.43 1.81 -22.27
C ARG A 134 9.62 1.83 -20.75
N PRO A 135 8.66 2.26 -19.91
CA PRO A 135 8.80 2.19 -18.47
C PRO A 135 9.05 0.76 -17.94
N CYS A 136 8.34 -0.24 -18.47
CA CYS A 136 8.58 -1.64 -18.08
C CYS A 136 10.02 -2.09 -18.45
N ALA A 137 10.49 -1.75 -19.64
CA ALA A 137 11.83 -2.10 -20.09
C ALA A 137 12.93 -1.41 -19.27
N ASP A 138 12.67 -0.20 -18.77
CA ASP A 138 13.58 0.57 -17.91
C ASP A 138 13.52 0.10 -16.43
N GLY A 139 12.67 -0.88 -16.07
CA GLY A 139 12.54 -1.42 -14.72
C GLY A 139 11.52 -0.69 -13.83
N PHE A 140 10.63 0.11 -14.41
CA PHE A 140 9.56 0.83 -13.72
C PHE A 140 8.17 0.33 -14.11
N PRO A 141 7.80 -0.94 -13.81
CA PRO A 141 6.53 -1.52 -14.22
C PRO A 141 5.32 -0.81 -13.58
N ASN A 142 5.48 -0.20 -12.41
CA ASN A 142 4.49 0.66 -11.76
C ASN A 142 4.13 1.92 -12.58
N HIS A 143 4.92 2.27 -13.60
CA HIS A 143 4.65 3.34 -14.55
C HIS A 143 4.28 2.83 -15.95
N CYS A 144 3.82 1.58 -16.05
CA CYS A 144 3.43 0.97 -17.32
C CYS A 144 2.45 1.85 -18.09
N GLU A 145 2.67 1.98 -19.42
CA GLU A 145 1.78 2.79 -20.28
C GLU A 145 0.38 2.18 -20.44
N SER A 146 0.27 0.86 -20.23
CA SER A 146 -0.98 0.10 -20.27
C SER A 146 -1.26 -0.53 -18.90
N LEU A 147 -1.02 0.22 -17.81
CA LEU A 147 -1.25 -0.25 -16.46
C LEU A 147 -2.74 -0.53 -16.24
N GLU A 148 -3.03 -1.70 -15.67
CA GLU A 148 -4.29 -2.00 -15.01
C GLU A 148 -4.00 -2.31 -13.54
N GLU A 149 -5.01 -2.12 -12.68
CA GLU A 149 -4.86 -2.32 -11.25
C GLU A 149 -6.02 -3.19 -10.72
N ILE A 150 -5.68 -4.33 -10.08
CA ILE A 150 -6.64 -5.24 -9.46
C ILE A 150 -7.39 -4.49 -8.35
N GLY A 151 -8.72 -4.53 -8.36
CA GLY A 151 -9.55 -3.83 -7.37
C GLY A 151 -9.79 -2.35 -7.67
N PHE A 152 -9.26 -1.83 -8.80
CA PHE A 152 -9.43 -0.44 -9.23
C PHE A 152 -9.94 -0.32 -10.66
N SER A 153 -9.26 -0.95 -11.61
CA SER A 153 -9.65 -0.92 -13.04
C SER A 153 -10.05 -2.29 -13.57
N ILE A 154 -9.68 -3.34 -12.87
CA ILE A 154 -10.12 -4.74 -13.09
C ILE A 154 -10.57 -5.35 -11.77
N ASP A 155 -11.46 -6.36 -11.84
CA ASP A 155 -12.05 -6.98 -10.65
C ASP A 155 -11.02 -7.48 -9.65
N GLY A 156 -11.27 -7.19 -8.37
CA GLY A 156 -10.42 -7.51 -7.23
C GLY A 156 -10.93 -8.67 -6.37
N ALA A 157 -10.37 -8.77 -5.18
CA ALA A 157 -10.49 -9.91 -4.28
C ALA A 157 -11.52 -9.74 -3.13
N TYR A 158 -12.43 -8.75 -3.19
CA TYR A 158 -13.60 -8.77 -2.31
C TYR A 158 -14.64 -9.76 -2.85
N ALA A 159 -14.18 -11.00 -2.98
CA ALA A 159 -14.90 -12.14 -3.52
C ALA A 159 -14.26 -13.44 -3.03
N LYS A 160 -15.01 -14.55 -3.06
CA LYS A 160 -14.48 -15.86 -2.67
C LYS A 160 -13.37 -16.38 -3.61
N TYR A 161 -13.45 -16.04 -4.90
CA TYR A 161 -12.49 -16.47 -5.92
C TYR A 161 -12.05 -15.29 -6.79
N ILE A 162 -10.81 -15.37 -7.27
CA ILE A 162 -10.24 -14.44 -8.24
C ILE A 162 -9.37 -15.20 -9.24
N ILE A 163 -9.32 -14.75 -10.48
CA ILE A 163 -8.39 -15.24 -11.51
C ILE A 163 -7.30 -14.19 -11.70
N VAL A 164 -6.02 -14.62 -11.64
CA VAL A 164 -4.86 -13.74 -11.81
C VAL A 164 -3.82 -14.41 -12.71
N ASP A 165 -3.19 -13.65 -13.60
CA ASP A 165 -2.06 -14.16 -14.40
C ASP A 165 -0.87 -14.50 -13.48
N ALA A 166 -0.26 -15.65 -13.69
CA ALA A 166 0.86 -16.17 -12.88
C ALA A 166 2.06 -15.23 -12.78
N ARG A 167 2.20 -14.27 -13.72
CA ARG A 167 3.24 -13.23 -13.66
C ARG A 167 3.17 -12.36 -12.42
N TYR A 168 1.97 -12.16 -11.88
CA TYR A 168 1.74 -11.29 -10.72
C TYR A 168 1.65 -12.08 -9.42
N LEU A 169 1.68 -13.43 -9.47
CA LEU A 169 1.57 -14.29 -8.30
C LEU A 169 2.93 -14.59 -7.68
N TRP A 170 2.93 -14.71 -6.36
CA TRP A 170 4.08 -15.07 -5.54
C TRP A 170 3.68 -16.12 -4.51
N SER A 171 4.50 -17.18 -4.38
CA SER A 171 4.30 -18.21 -3.35
C SER A 171 4.63 -17.67 -1.96
N ILE A 172 3.73 -17.88 -1.01
CA ILE A 172 3.90 -17.55 0.42
C ILE A 172 4.09 -18.83 1.28
N GLU A 173 4.31 -19.99 0.68
CA GLU A 173 4.54 -21.25 1.40
C GLU A 173 5.67 -21.16 2.44
N GLY A 174 6.65 -20.28 2.22
CA GLY A 174 7.72 -20.02 3.18
C GLY A 174 7.26 -19.50 4.54
N PHE A 175 6.03 -18.95 4.65
CA PHE A 175 5.50 -18.45 5.92
C PHE A 175 4.97 -19.60 6.81
N ARG A 176 4.54 -20.71 6.21
CA ARG A 176 3.85 -21.83 6.90
C ARG A 176 4.65 -22.37 8.07
N ALA A 177 5.94 -22.61 7.87
CA ALA A 177 6.80 -23.23 8.88
C ALA A 177 7.00 -22.36 10.13
N LEU A 178 7.05 -21.04 9.98
CA LEU A 178 7.32 -20.10 11.07
C LEU A 178 6.03 -19.57 11.72
N HIS A 179 4.98 -19.38 10.93
CA HIS A 179 3.80 -18.64 11.36
C HIS A 179 2.52 -19.49 11.47
N GLY A 180 2.53 -20.74 10.96
CA GLY A 180 1.33 -21.58 10.84
C GLY A 180 0.42 -21.15 9.70
N GLU A 181 -0.61 -21.96 9.42
CA GLU A 181 -1.44 -21.80 8.22
C GLU A 181 -2.33 -20.56 8.23
N GLU A 182 -3.09 -20.36 9.33
CA GLU A 182 -4.00 -19.19 9.43
C GLU A 182 -3.20 -17.88 9.30
N LYS A 183 -2.13 -17.75 10.06
CA LYS A 183 -1.30 -16.55 10.06
C LYS A 183 -0.55 -16.36 8.74
N MET A 184 -0.25 -17.43 8.02
CA MET A 184 0.35 -17.38 6.68
C MET A 184 -0.50 -16.57 5.70
N TYR A 185 -1.81 -16.80 5.64
CA TYR A 185 -2.70 -16.03 4.76
C TYR A 185 -2.87 -14.59 5.23
N LEU A 186 -2.97 -14.35 6.53
CA LEU A 186 -3.02 -12.99 7.07
C LEU A 186 -1.76 -12.19 6.70
N LEU A 187 -0.57 -12.79 6.87
CA LEU A 187 0.69 -12.18 6.44
C LEU A 187 0.78 -12.04 4.93
N GLY A 188 0.22 -12.99 4.18
CA GLY A 188 0.13 -12.96 2.72
C GLY A 188 -0.65 -11.75 2.20
N SER A 189 -1.77 -11.38 2.85
CA SER A 189 -2.53 -10.19 2.50
C SER A 189 -1.82 -8.88 2.86
N LEU A 190 -0.82 -8.93 3.74
CA LEU A 190 0.00 -7.78 4.11
C LEU A 190 1.25 -7.60 3.23
N VAL A 191 1.53 -8.54 2.32
CA VAL A 191 2.72 -8.42 1.43
C VAL A 191 2.61 -7.19 0.54
N GLU A 192 1.42 -6.93 -0.03
CA GLU A 192 1.20 -5.78 -0.90
C GLU A 192 1.49 -4.45 -0.16
N PRO A 193 0.79 -4.05 0.93
CA PRO A 193 1.06 -2.77 1.59
C PRO A 193 2.45 -2.69 2.22
N THR A 194 3.03 -3.83 2.62
CA THR A 194 4.43 -3.88 3.09
C THR A 194 5.41 -3.63 1.92
N SER A 195 5.05 -4.06 0.71
CA SER A 195 5.85 -3.82 -0.50
C SER A 195 5.83 -2.35 -0.90
N VAL A 196 4.72 -1.65 -0.72
CA VAL A 196 4.66 -0.18 -0.88
C VAL A 196 5.64 0.51 0.08
N ALA A 197 5.64 0.10 1.36
CA ALA A 197 6.58 0.62 2.34
C ALA A 197 8.05 0.28 1.99
N TYR A 198 8.32 -0.95 1.53
CA TYR A 198 9.65 -1.38 1.12
C TYR A 198 10.15 -0.56 -0.08
N ASN A 199 9.33 -0.40 -1.11
CA ASN A 199 9.65 0.46 -2.25
C ASN A 199 9.99 1.89 -1.78
N ALA A 200 9.20 2.45 -0.85
CA ALA A 200 9.42 3.79 -0.33
C ALA A 200 10.77 3.92 0.39
N VAL A 201 11.02 3.09 1.40
CA VAL A 201 12.17 3.30 2.28
C VAL A 201 13.46 2.67 1.77
N ILE A 202 13.40 1.59 0.99
CA ILE A 202 14.59 0.91 0.46
C ILE A 202 14.91 1.37 -0.96
N GLU A 203 13.97 1.21 -1.90
CA GLU A 203 14.27 1.48 -3.32
C GLU A 203 14.34 2.99 -3.61
N ARG A 204 13.33 3.74 -3.17
CA ARG A 204 13.27 5.19 -3.42
C ARG A 204 14.05 6.01 -2.42
N GLY A 205 14.00 5.64 -1.15
CA GLY A 205 14.75 6.27 -0.06
C GLY A 205 16.23 5.92 -0.04
N GLY A 206 16.64 4.89 -0.79
CA GLY A 206 18.03 4.40 -0.81
C GLY A 206 18.40 3.55 0.39
N GLY A 207 17.43 3.14 1.22
CA GLY A 207 17.67 2.39 2.44
C GLY A 207 18.32 3.23 3.55
N ILE A 208 18.89 2.54 4.52
CA ILE A 208 19.64 3.15 5.62
C ILE A 208 20.96 2.42 5.85
N ARG A 209 21.92 3.08 6.45
CA ARG A 209 23.06 2.40 7.04
C ARG A 209 22.67 1.90 8.43
N PRO A 210 23.06 0.67 8.83
CA PRO A 210 22.84 0.21 10.20
C PRO A 210 23.40 1.23 11.22
N GLY A 211 22.58 1.57 12.21
CA GLY A 211 22.91 2.60 13.20
C GLY A 211 22.37 4.01 12.88
N GLU A 212 21.76 4.24 11.74
CA GLU A 212 21.08 5.51 11.43
C GLU A 212 19.75 5.67 12.17
N ASN A 213 19.37 6.93 12.44
CA ASN A 213 18.05 7.27 12.96
C ASN A 213 17.09 7.54 11.81
N VAL A 214 15.84 7.13 11.97
CA VAL A 214 14.78 7.32 10.98
C VAL A 214 13.53 7.91 11.62
N VAL A 215 12.82 8.73 10.86
CA VAL A 215 11.54 9.34 11.27
C VAL A 215 10.44 8.90 10.32
N ILE A 216 9.30 8.50 10.88
CA ILE A 216 8.11 8.11 10.14
C ILE A 216 6.95 9.01 10.59
N LEU A 217 6.36 9.71 9.66
CA LEU A 217 5.21 10.58 9.90
C LEU A 217 3.95 9.85 9.42
N GLY A 218 3.12 9.41 10.39
CA GLY A 218 1.92 8.62 10.20
C GLY A 218 2.11 7.12 10.45
N ALA A 219 1.18 6.52 11.20
CA ALA A 219 1.12 5.07 11.50
C ALA A 219 -0.04 4.35 10.78
N GLY A 220 -0.38 4.80 9.59
CA GLY A 220 -1.19 4.00 8.66
C GLY A 220 -0.44 2.73 8.23
N PRO A 221 -1.04 1.85 7.40
CA PRO A 221 -0.43 0.58 7.02
C PRO A 221 1.00 0.71 6.46
N VAL A 222 1.25 1.72 5.62
CA VAL A 222 2.57 1.96 5.01
C VAL A 222 3.59 2.40 6.06
N GLY A 223 3.24 3.37 6.94
CA GLY A 223 4.14 3.83 8.00
C GLY A 223 4.44 2.75 9.03
N ALA A 224 3.43 1.93 9.37
CA ALA A 224 3.57 0.79 10.25
C ALA A 224 4.52 -0.28 9.66
N ALA A 225 4.31 -0.66 8.40
CA ALA A 225 5.20 -1.60 7.72
C ALA A 225 6.64 -1.06 7.60
N ALA A 226 6.81 0.25 7.37
CA ALA A 226 8.12 0.89 7.35
C ALA A 226 8.86 0.75 8.68
N CYS A 227 8.16 0.80 9.84
CA CYS A 227 8.78 0.53 11.14
C CYS A 227 9.44 -0.84 11.19
N ALA A 228 8.72 -1.88 10.75
CA ALA A 228 9.24 -3.25 10.74
C ALA A 228 10.46 -3.40 9.82
N ILE A 229 10.37 -2.82 8.61
CA ILE A 229 11.44 -2.88 7.60
C ILE A 229 12.69 -2.15 8.12
N LEU A 230 12.57 -0.91 8.59
CA LEU A 230 13.69 -0.10 9.02
C LEU A 230 14.32 -0.63 10.29
N LYS A 231 13.53 -1.16 11.23
CA LYS A 231 14.06 -1.87 12.40
C LYS A 231 14.89 -3.08 12.00
N ARG A 232 14.38 -3.88 11.05
CA ARG A 232 15.10 -5.04 10.51
C ARG A 232 16.37 -4.64 9.75
N ALA A 233 16.34 -3.51 9.04
CA ALA A 233 17.51 -2.96 8.34
C ALA A 233 18.60 -2.43 9.29
N GLY A 234 18.34 -2.39 10.60
CA GLY A 234 19.33 -2.00 11.60
C GLY A 234 19.29 -0.53 11.98
N ALA A 235 18.16 0.15 11.87
CA ALA A 235 17.99 1.49 12.39
C ALA A 235 18.29 1.54 13.90
N ASN A 236 19.02 2.57 14.34
CA ASN A 236 19.26 2.85 15.75
C ASN A 236 17.97 3.30 16.43
N ALA A 237 17.40 4.40 15.98
CA ALA A 237 16.08 4.86 16.40
C ALA A 237 15.11 4.82 15.22
N VAL A 238 13.95 4.19 15.42
CA VAL A 238 12.77 4.28 14.56
C VAL A 238 11.75 5.12 15.31
N ILE A 239 11.65 6.39 14.95
CA ILE A 239 10.82 7.39 15.61
C ILE A 239 9.56 7.59 14.78
N LEU A 240 8.38 7.37 15.36
CA LEU A 240 7.12 7.47 14.66
C LEU A 240 6.22 8.54 15.29
N SER A 241 5.69 9.45 14.46
CA SER A 241 4.70 10.46 14.85
C SER A 241 3.31 10.06 14.38
N GLU A 242 2.33 9.98 15.33
CA GLU A 242 0.95 9.55 15.05
C GLU A 242 0.01 10.08 16.14
N PRO A 243 -1.12 10.73 15.80
CA PRO A 243 -2.07 11.22 16.79
C PRO A 243 -2.87 10.10 17.50
N SER A 244 -3.15 8.96 16.87
CA SER A 244 -3.90 7.86 17.50
C SER A 244 -3.03 7.06 18.47
N GLU A 245 -3.49 6.93 19.72
CA GLU A 245 -2.80 6.15 20.74
C GLU A 245 -2.76 4.64 20.41
N SER A 246 -3.84 4.11 19.84
CA SER A 246 -3.91 2.70 19.43
C SER A 246 -2.86 2.40 18.36
N ARG A 247 -2.73 3.26 17.35
CA ARG A 247 -1.72 3.13 16.30
C ARG A 247 -0.30 3.29 16.83
N ARG A 248 -0.05 4.22 17.76
CA ARG A 248 1.26 4.33 18.41
C ARG A 248 1.64 3.06 19.17
N LYS A 249 0.70 2.46 19.91
CA LYS A 249 0.93 1.17 20.62
C LYS A 249 1.24 0.05 19.64
N MET A 250 0.51 -0.05 18.54
CA MET A 250 0.76 -1.04 17.50
C MET A 250 2.15 -0.83 16.87
N ALA A 251 2.52 0.41 16.51
CA ALA A 251 3.83 0.71 15.93
C ALA A 251 4.99 0.28 16.84
N MET A 252 4.87 0.47 18.15
CA MET A 252 5.86 -0.02 19.13
C MET A 252 6.00 -1.55 19.09
N SER A 253 4.90 -2.28 18.86
CA SER A 253 4.94 -3.75 18.81
C SER A 253 5.62 -4.32 17.58
N ILE A 254 5.77 -3.54 16.51
CA ILE A 254 6.31 -3.99 15.22
C ILE A 254 7.64 -3.36 14.83
N GLY A 255 8.22 -2.49 15.64
CA GLY A 255 9.57 -2.00 15.37
C GLY A 255 9.87 -0.54 15.69
N ALA A 256 8.86 0.31 15.93
CA ALA A 256 9.12 1.65 16.43
C ALA A 256 9.85 1.59 17.79
N THR A 257 10.87 2.41 17.97
CA THR A 257 11.59 2.52 19.24
C THR A 257 11.07 3.67 20.09
N HIS A 258 10.52 4.69 19.43
CA HIS A 258 9.91 5.87 20.05
C HIS A 258 8.67 6.26 19.27
N VAL A 259 7.68 6.78 19.99
CA VAL A 259 6.46 7.32 19.40
C VAL A 259 6.20 8.73 19.93
N ILE A 260 5.65 9.59 19.08
CA ILE A 260 5.36 10.98 19.38
C ILE A 260 3.87 11.23 19.12
N ASP A 261 3.19 11.89 20.05
CA ASP A 261 1.85 12.41 19.85
C ASP A 261 1.93 13.86 19.33
N PRO A 262 1.74 14.10 18.01
CA PRO A 262 1.91 15.43 17.43
C PRO A 262 0.88 16.45 17.92
N LEU A 263 -0.18 16.00 18.61
CA LEU A 263 -1.17 16.89 19.23
C LEU A 263 -0.74 17.39 20.61
N LYS A 264 0.28 16.76 21.23
CA LYS A 264 0.76 17.07 22.58
C LYS A 264 2.22 17.54 22.61
N GLU A 265 3.00 17.13 21.62
CA GLU A 265 4.44 17.35 21.55
C GLU A 265 4.85 18.04 20.26
N ASN A 266 5.91 18.86 20.28
CA ASN A 266 6.54 19.35 19.06
C ASN A 266 7.38 18.21 18.45
N VAL A 267 6.98 17.75 17.26
CA VAL A 267 7.58 16.58 16.61
C VAL A 267 9.08 16.80 16.37
N ALA A 268 9.46 17.95 15.79
CA ALA A 268 10.85 18.22 15.46
C ALA A 268 11.74 18.32 16.70
N GLU A 269 11.29 19.01 17.74
CA GLU A 269 12.03 19.13 19.00
C GLU A 269 12.22 17.77 19.67
N ARG A 270 11.17 16.96 19.69
CA ARG A 270 11.21 15.62 20.27
C ARG A 270 12.15 14.69 19.50
N VAL A 271 12.14 14.75 18.16
CA VAL A 271 13.10 14.01 17.32
C VAL A 271 14.54 14.42 17.64
N LEU A 272 14.82 15.73 17.71
CA LEU A 272 16.16 16.23 18.03
C LEU A 272 16.60 15.82 19.44
N GLU A 273 15.70 15.82 20.41
CA GLU A 273 15.98 15.35 21.77
C GLU A 273 16.33 13.85 21.77
N ILE A 274 15.47 12.99 21.18
CA ILE A 274 15.69 11.53 21.11
C ILE A 274 17.00 11.19 20.41
N THR A 275 17.38 11.98 19.41
CA THR A 275 18.61 11.74 18.61
C THR A 275 19.80 12.56 19.11
N GLU A 276 19.71 13.18 20.29
CA GLU A 276 20.76 14.03 20.86
C GLU A 276 21.26 15.12 19.90
N GLY A 277 20.32 15.71 19.13
CA GLY A 277 20.58 16.72 18.11
C GLY A 277 21.15 16.18 16.79
N HIS A 278 21.22 14.84 16.61
CA HIS A 278 21.72 14.29 15.35
C HIS A 278 20.69 14.45 14.21
N GLY A 279 19.40 14.27 14.51
CA GLY A 279 18.36 14.22 13.52
C GLY A 279 18.23 12.84 12.85
N ALA A 280 17.80 12.78 11.58
CA ALA A 280 17.50 11.54 10.87
C ALA A 280 18.17 11.49 9.50
N GLY A 281 18.64 10.31 9.10
CA GLY A 281 19.14 10.03 7.74
C GLY A 281 18.01 9.81 6.73
N LEU A 282 16.86 9.29 7.19
CA LEU A 282 15.65 9.08 6.37
C LEU A 282 14.41 9.57 7.12
N ILE A 283 13.54 10.28 6.40
CA ILE A 283 12.21 10.72 6.88
C ILE A 283 11.18 10.20 5.89
N LEU A 284 10.19 9.44 6.36
CA LEU A 284 9.06 8.97 5.56
C LEU A 284 7.82 9.81 5.84
N GLU A 285 7.28 10.49 4.83
CA GLU A 285 5.98 11.15 4.85
C GLU A 285 4.91 10.14 4.40
N ALA A 286 4.08 9.68 5.34
CA ALA A 286 3.01 8.70 5.13
C ALA A 286 1.67 9.15 5.74
N THR A 287 1.49 10.47 5.97
CA THR A 287 0.26 11.04 6.55
C THR A 287 -0.78 11.39 5.50
N GLY A 288 -0.34 11.73 4.28
CA GLY A 288 -1.18 12.38 3.27
C GLY A 288 -1.49 13.85 3.57
N LEU A 289 -0.78 14.46 4.52
CA LEU A 289 -0.94 15.85 4.94
C LEU A 289 0.42 16.58 4.92
N PRO A 290 1.15 16.54 3.78
CA PRO A 290 2.50 17.08 3.73
C PRO A 290 2.56 18.57 4.07
N SER A 291 1.58 19.39 3.69
CA SER A 291 1.55 20.81 4.05
C SER A 291 1.55 21.06 5.56
N ILE A 292 1.00 20.13 6.35
CA ILE A 292 0.93 20.26 7.82
C ILE A 292 2.25 19.81 8.46
N VAL A 293 2.80 18.68 8.03
CA VAL A 293 3.96 18.05 8.68
C VAL A 293 5.30 18.60 8.19
N TRP A 294 5.32 19.28 7.06
CA TRP A 294 6.55 19.70 6.40
C TRP A 294 7.42 20.65 7.22
N LYS A 295 6.81 21.52 8.04
CA LYS A 295 7.53 22.40 8.98
C LYS A 295 8.42 21.62 9.95
N ASP A 296 7.96 20.45 10.41
CA ASP A 296 8.74 19.58 11.29
C ASP A 296 9.86 18.89 10.51
N VAL A 297 9.60 18.45 9.28
CA VAL A 297 10.61 17.91 8.37
C VAL A 297 11.75 18.90 8.14
N GLU A 298 11.43 20.15 7.77
CA GLU A 298 12.45 21.19 7.56
C GLU A 298 13.25 21.50 8.83
N LYS A 299 12.58 21.59 9.98
CA LYS A 299 13.23 21.86 11.26
C LYS A 299 14.19 20.72 11.64
N ILE A 300 13.78 19.45 11.48
CA ILE A 300 14.65 18.28 11.73
C ILE A 300 15.89 18.33 10.84
N ILE A 301 15.74 18.65 9.55
CA ILE A 301 16.84 18.74 8.59
C ILE A 301 17.76 19.91 8.94
N TRP A 302 17.19 21.09 9.22
CA TRP A 302 17.94 22.32 9.43
C TRP A 302 18.75 22.32 10.73
N GLU A 303 18.11 21.95 11.83
CA GLU A 303 18.72 21.97 13.16
C GLU A 303 19.49 20.68 13.49
N GLY A 304 19.16 19.56 12.83
CA GLY A 304 19.87 18.31 13.00
C GLY A 304 21.31 18.35 12.47
N ARG A 305 22.20 17.54 13.03
CA ARG A 305 23.58 17.37 12.54
C ARG A 305 23.70 16.42 11.35
N ALA A 306 22.68 15.62 11.08
CA ALA A 306 22.65 14.74 9.91
C ALA A 306 22.72 15.56 8.61
N VAL A 307 23.50 15.08 7.65
CA VAL A 307 23.66 15.66 6.31
C VAL A 307 23.25 14.62 5.29
N ASN A 308 22.67 15.06 4.18
CA ASN A 308 22.18 14.18 3.12
C ASN A 308 20.93 13.37 3.53
N THR A 309 20.09 13.94 4.40
CA THR A 309 18.80 13.34 4.76
C THR A 309 17.93 13.15 3.51
N THR A 310 17.36 11.96 3.36
CA THR A 310 16.37 11.68 2.31
C THR A 310 14.96 11.72 2.89
N VAL A 311 14.13 12.57 2.32
CA VAL A 311 12.69 12.62 2.61
C VAL A 311 11.94 11.88 1.52
N VAL A 312 11.18 10.86 1.90
CA VAL A 312 10.36 10.07 0.97
C VAL A 312 8.89 10.43 1.16
N VAL A 313 8.24 10.88 0.09
CA VAL A 313 6.81 11.14 0.05
C VAL A 313 6.14 9.93 -0.57
N VAL A 314 5.34 9.20 0.22
CA VAL A 314 4.67 7.96 -0.22
C VAL A 314 3.16 8.08 -0.20
N ALA A 315 2.60 8.89 0.69
CA ALA A 315 1.16 9.07 0.78
C ALA A 315 0.62 9.82 -0.45
N ARG A 316 -0.46 9.29 -1.01
CA ARG A 316 -1.12 9.93 -2.15
C ARG A 316 -2.09 11.00 -1.65
N ALA A 317 -1.80 12.24 -1.95
CA ALA A 317 -2.63 13.39 -1.61
C ALA A 317 -2.53 14.48 -2.69
N ASP A 318 -3.61 15.20 -2.91
CA ASP A 318 -3.61 16.42 -3.74
C ASP A 318 -3.29 17.62 -2.82
N ASP A 319 -2.07 17.62 -2.27
CA ASP A 319 -1.57 18.65 -1.36
C ASP A 319 -0.19 19.14 -1.80
N ARG A 320 0.11 20.39 -1.50
CA ARG A 320 1.37 21.03 -1.89
C ARG A 320 2.39 20.95 -0.77
N ILE A 321 3.62 20.61 -1.12
CA ILE A 321 4.75 20.64 -0.20
C ILE A 321 5.40 22.02 -0.25
N PRO A 322 5.44 22.77 0.86
CA PRO A 322 6.11 24.06 0.92
C PRO A 322 7.64 23.87 1.08
N LEU A 323 8.38 23.68 -0.01
CA LEU A 323 9.82 23.44 0.00
C LEU A 323 10.63 24.73 0.17
N ASN A 324 11.54 24.74 1.16
CA ASN A 324 12.59 25.75 1.26
C ASN A 324 13.87 25.23 0.57
N GLY A 325 14.20 25.84 -0.58
CA GLY A 325 15.37 25.42 -1.39
C GLY A 325 16.70 25.59 -0.67
N GLU A 326 16.84 26.56 0.25
CA GLU A 326 18.05 26.77 1.02
C GLU A 326 18.34 25.59 1.96
N VAL A 327 17.29 25.06 2.63
CA VAL A 327 17.42 23.88 3.49
C VAL A 327 17.94 22.69 2.68
N LEU A 328 17.39 22.46 1.50
CA LEU A 328 17.83 21.37 0.62
C LEU A 328 19.29 21.54 0.19
N GLN A 329 19.66 22.74 -0.25
CA GLN A 329 20.99 23.04 -0.75
C GLN A 329 22.06 22.96 0.35
N VAL A 330 21.86 23.62 1.49
CA VAL A 330 22.84 23.72 2.58
C VAL A 330 23.03 22.38 3.29
N ARG A 331 21.93 21.62 3.47
CA ARG A 331 21.95 20.32 4.18
C ARG A 331 22.11 19.13 3.24
N ARG A 332 22.22 19.36 1.91
CA ARG A 332 22.27 18.31 0.87
C ARG A 332 21.10 17.34 0.95
N ALA A 333 19.96 17.81 1.42
CA ALA A 333 18.80 16.96 1.58
C ALA A 333 18.18 16.59 0.21
N ASN A 334 17.56 15.42 0.14
CA ASN A 334 16.87 14.93 -1.04
C ASN A 334 15.38 14.79 -0.71
N VAL A 335 14.53 15.10 -1.69
CA VAL A 335 13.09 14.81 -1.62
C VAL A 335 12.75 13.93 -2.80
N VAL A 336 12.21 12.74 -2.51
CA VAL A 336 11.88 11.74 -3.54
C VAL A 336 10.44 11.26 -3.36
N GLY A 337 9.75 11.00 -4.48
CA GLY A 337 8.44 10.37 -4.48
C GLY A 337 8.55 8.85 -4.58
N ALA A 338 7.63 8.14 -3.94
CA ALA A 338 7.47 6.70 -4.07
C ALA A 338 6.03 6.36 -4.44
N GLN A 339 5.85 5.56 -5.50
CA GLN A 339 4.54 5.09 -5.95
C GLN A 339 4.55 3.59 -6.12
N GLY A 340 3.50 2.93 -5.62
CA GLY A 340 3.28 1.51 -5.82
C GLY A 340 4.39 0.63 -5.24
N HIS A 341 4.42 -0.61 -5.69
CA HIS A 341 5.26 -1.63 -5.09
C HIS A 341 5.99 -2.52 -6.11
N SER A 342 5.72 -2.35 -7.40
CA SER A 342 6.22 -3.26 -8.43
C SER A 342 7.63 -2.91 -8.91
N GLY A 343 8.36 -3.94 -9.30
CA GLY A 343 9.73 -3.82 -9.80
C GLY A 343 10.80 -4.01 -8.72
N HIS A 344 12.04 -4.00 -9.14
CA HIS A 344 13.26 -4.05 -8.31
C HIS A 344 13.30 -5.22 -7.29
N GLY A 345 12.49 -6.28 -7.48
CA GLY A 345 12.41 -7.40 -6.56
C GLY A 345 11.69 -7.09 -5.24
N THR A 346 10.90 -6.03 -5.18
CA THR A 346 10.21 -5.56 -3.96
C THR A 346 9.37 -6.66 -3.31
N PHE A 347 8.45 -7.30 -4.06
CA PHE A 347 7.59 -8.37 -3.53
C PHE A 347 8.37 -9.57 -3.00
N PRO A 348 9.29 -10.21 -3.76
CA PRO A 348 10.06 -11.34 -3.25
C PRO A 348 10.96 -10.98 -2.06
N ASN A 349 11.47 -9.73 -1.98
CA ASN A 349 12.27 -9.28 -0.84
C ASN A 349 11.41 -9.16 0.42
N VAL A 350 10.19 -8.60 0.33
CA VAL A 350 9.24 -8.56 1.46
C VAL A 350 8.85 -9.97 1.90
N ILE A 351 8.54 -10.87 0.97
CA ILE A 351 8.26 -12.28 1.27
C ILE A 351 9.45 -12.92 1.99
N SER A 352 10.68 -12.67 1.55
CA SER A 352 11.89 -13.18 2.20
C SER A 352 12.07 -12.60 3.62
N CYS A 353 11.78 -11.32 3.82
CA CYS A 353 11.80 -10.70 5.15
C CYS A 353 10.80 -11.35 6.10
N ILE A 354 9.57 -11.59 5.67
CA ILE A 354 8.53 -12.24 6.47
C ILE A 354 8.89 -13.72 6.72
N SER A 355 9.34 -14.45 5.69
CA SER A 355 9.79 -15.86 5.82
C SER A 355 10.95 -16.02 6.79
N SER A 356 11.74 -14.98 7.03
CA SER A 356 12.89 -14.98 7.95
C SER A 356 12.61 -14.28 9.29
N GLY A 357 11.33 -14.09 9.65
CA GLY A 357 10.90 -13.67 10.98
C GLY A 357 10.43 -12.24 11.13
N MET A 358 10.31 -11.45 10.07
CA MET A 358 9.62 -10.16 10.15
C MET A 358 8.12 -10.41 10.34
N ASP A 359 7.54 -9.93 11.42
CA ASP A 359 6.13 -10.10 11.73
C ASP A 359 5.39 -8.76 11.67
N VAL A 360 4.61 -8.58 10.62
CA VAL A 360 3.74 -7.41 10.42
C VAL A 360 2.27 -7.70 10.77
N SER A 361 1.95 -8.90 11.25
CA SER A 361 0.57 -9.28 11.58
C SER A 361 -0.10 -8.42 12.65
N PRO A 362 0.62 -7.77 13.62
CA PRO A 362 -0.03 -6.84 14.54
C PRO A 362 -0.67 -5.61 13.88
N MET A 363 -0.35 -5.36 12.58
CA MET A 363 -1.06 -4.34 11.81
C MET A 363 -2.53 -4.67 11.60
N ILE A 364 -2.91 -5.96 11.60
CA ILE A 364 -4.33 -6.38 11.48
C ILE A 364 -5.02 -6.15 12.82
N THR A 365 -5.74 -5.04 12.90
CA THR A 365 -6.46 -4.63 14.13
C THR A 365 -7.90 -5.14 14.15
N LYS A 366 -8.44 -5.53 12.99
CA LYS A 366 -9.80 -6.03 12.88
C LYS A 366 -9.94 -7.07 11.76
N LYS A 367 -10.69 -8.15 12.05
CA LYS A 367 -11.13 -9.14 11.05
C LYS A 367 -12.63 -8.99 10.83
N ILE A 368 -13.07 -9.09 9.57
CA ILE A 368 -14.48 -8.93 9.18
C ILE A 368 -14.91 -9.99 8.17
N ASN A 369 -16.23 -10.10 7.97
CA ASN A 369 -16.84 -10.86 6.89
C ASN A 369 -17.04 -9.97 5.66
N LEU A 370 -17.26 -10.58 4.49
CA LEU A 370 -17.50 -9.87 3.23
C LEU A 370 -18.69 -8.90 3.31
N ASP A 371 -19.77 -9.28 3.99
CA ASP A 371 -20.96 -8.45 4.18
C ASP A 371 -20.74 -7.19 5.03
N GLU A 372 -19.65 -7.13 5.76
CA GLU A 372 -19.33 -6.00 6.63
C GLU A 372 -18.44 -4.94 5.95
N VAL A 373 -18.03 -5.18 4.70
CA VAL A 373 -17.07 -4.30 3.98
C VAL A 373 -17.60 -2.88 3.86
N GLU A 374 -18.82 -2.68 3.34
CA GLU A 374 -19.41 -1.35 3.17
C GLU A 374 -19.47 -0.58 4.49
N LYS A 375 -19.99 -1.20 5.55
CA LYS A 375 -20.05 -0.60 6.88
C LYS A 375 -18.68 -0.14 7.38
N ASN A 376 -17.65 -0.96 7.18
CA ASN A 376 -16.30 -0.63 7.64
C ASN A 376 -15.63 0.43 6.76
N LEU A 377 -15.86 0.45 5.44
CA LEU A 377 -15.39 1.52 4.57
C LEU A 377 -15.99 2.88 4.95
N VAL A 378 -17.29 2.90 5.26
CA VAL A 378 -17.96 4.12 5.75
C VAL A 378 -17.38 4.56 7.11
N ALA A 379 -17.18 3.64 8.05
CA ALA A 379 -16.60 3.94 9.36
C ALA A 379 -15.17 4.52 9.23
N LEU A 380 -14.34 3.96 8.35
CA LEU A 380 -12.96 4.42 8.13
C LEU A 380 -12.83 5.82 7.53
N GLN A 381 -13.92 6.42 7.03
CA GLN A 381 -13.89 7.82 6.58
C GLN A 381 -13.64 8.80 7.74
N THR A 382 -14.05 8.44 8.95
CA THR A 382 -13.91 9.27 10.16
C THR A 382 -13.11 8.60 11.27
N ASP A 383 -13.18 7.29 11.41
CA ASP A 383 -12.43 6.52 12.41
C ASP A 383 -10.99 6.28 11.94
N ARG A 384 -10.03 6.68 12.78
CA ARG A 384 -8.59 6.56 12.50
C ARG A 384 -7.88 5.59 13.45
N ASP A 385 -8.61 4.82 14.26
CA ASP A 385 -8.00 3.92 15.24
C ASP A 385 -7.55 2.58 14.64
N GLU A 386 -8.30 2.08 13.67
CA GLU A 386 -7.91 0.86 12.96
C GLU A 386 -6.70 1.09 12.04
N VAL A 387 -5.75 0.17 12.00
CA VAL A 387 -4.60 0.20 11.10
C VAL A 387 -4.91 -0.58 9.82
N LYS A 388 -5.23 -1.87 9.97
CA LYS A 388 -5.63 -2.74 8.85
C LYS A 388 -6.83 -3.57 9.24
N ILE A 389 -7.90 -3.42 8.49
CA ILE A 389 -9.06 -4.31 8.53
C ILE A 389 -8.85 -5.39 7.48
N THR A 390 -9.11 -6.65 7.82
CA THR A 390 -8.91 -7.77 6.89
C THR A 390 -10.17 -8.63 6.81
N ILE A 391 -10.65 -8.89 5.60
CA ILE A 391 -11.73 -9.85 5.33
C ILE A 391 -11.13 -11.24 5.42
N THR A 392 -11.74 -12.10 6.23
CA THR A 392 -11.31 -13.50 6.44
C THR A 392 -12.43 -14.52 6.24
N ASN A 393 -13.66 -14.05 5.99
CA ASN A 393 -14.80 -14.89 5.63
C ASN A 393 -15.50 -14.29 4.40
N PHE A 394 -15.63 -15.08 3.35
CA PHE A 394 -16.16 -14.72 2.04
C PHE A 394 -17.47 -15.46 1.69
N GLU A 395 -18.11 -16.09 2.68
CA GLU A 395 -19.37 -16.82 2.53
C GLU A 395 -20.57 -15.86 2.41
#